data_6f900069aba9f03756b0ec00c1b334e9
#
_entry.id   6f900069aba9f03756b0ec00c1b334e9
#
_cell.length_a   1.000
_cell.length_b   1.000
_cell.length_c   1.000
_cell.angle_alpha   90.00
_cell.angle_beta   90.00
_cell.angle_gamma   90.00
#
_symmetry.space_group_name_H-M   'P 1'
#
loop_
_entity.id
_entity.type
_entity.pdbx_description
1 polymer ?
#
loop_
_entity_poly.entity_id
_entity_poly.type
_entity_poly.pdbx_seq_one_letter_code
_entity_poly.pdbx_strand_id
1 'polypeptide(L)'
;MKKLLVIALTAITLTGCSLTQPIPVKGEMVNCAEIKTVASEGAALDCLDGSQGVAVDSIVGPALINVWGTWCAPCRQELPHFAHYIAKQGSVPVIGIAVEEKNMDVVRKFVETHGMSWPILYDADGSTRGKFGMGVPVTWFIDASGKVVYKKYGPFKSVEEIELSVMKYLGAK
;
A
#
# COMPACT_ATOMS: atom_id res chain seq x y z
N MET A 1 68.84 37.13 13.26
CA MET A 1 67.90 36.83 12.20
C MET A 1 67.10 35.60 12.61
N LYS A 2 65.88 35.77 13.23
CA LYS A 2 65.00 34.67 13.70
C LYS A 2 63.97 34.39 12.63
N LYS A 3 64.00 33.18 12.08
CA LYS A 3 63.02 32.72 11.14
C LYS A 3 61.81 32.20 11.93
N LEU A 4 60.66 32.86 11.81
CA LEU A 4 59.39 32.37 12.32
C LEU A 4 58.86 31.30 11.35
N LEU A 5 58.63 30.11 11.87
CA LEU A 5 57.99 29.01 11.19
C LEU A 5 56.47 29.10 11.46
N VAL A 6 55.69 29.45 10.46
CA VAL A 6 54.22 29.48 10.55
C VAL A 6 53.72 28.08 10.21
N ILE A 7 53.20 27.38 11.20
CA ILE A 7 52.54 26.08 11.02
C ILE A 7 51.08 26.37 10.70
N ALA A 8 50.67 26.13 9.45
CA ALA A 8 49.26 26.20 9.04
C ALA A 8 48.53 24.91 9.50
N LEU A 9 47.64 25.04 10.47
CA LEU A 9 46.75 23.96 10.90
C LEU A 9 45.58 23.88 9.91
N THR A 10 45.58 22.91 9.02
CA THR A 10 44.43 22.60 8.16
C THR A 10 43.39 21.82 8.96
N ALA A 11 42.27 22.46 9.29
CA ALA A 11 41.12 21.81 9.90
C ALA A 11 40.38 20.97 8.84
N ILE A 12 40.46 19.66 8.95
CA ILE A 12 39.66 18.73 8.13
C ILE A 12 38.26 18.68 8.76
N THR A 13 37.30 19.35 8.13
CA THR A 13 35.88 19.21 8.48
C THR A 13 35.35 17.90 7.91
N LEU A 14 35.18 16.88 8.77
CA LEU A 14 34.43 15.68 8.45
C LEU A 14 32.95 16.06 8.35
N THR A 15 32.46 16.26 7.13
CA THR A 15 31.03 16.26 6.86
C THR A 15 30.50 14.85 7.01
N GLY A 16 30.03 14.52 8.22
CA GLY A 16 29.31 13.29 8.48
C GLY A 16 27.99 13.30 7.71
N CYS A 17 27.84 12.48 6.66
CA CYS A 17 26.54 12.12 6.13
C CYS A 17 25.76 11.43 7.26
N SER A 18 24.86 12.17 7.91
CA SER A 18 23.86 11.58 8.79
C SER A 18 22.93 10.74 7.91
N LEU A 19 23.13 9.43 7.90
CA LEU A 19 22.16 8.47 7.37
C LEU A 19 20.98 8.52 8.34
N THR A 20 20.05 9.43 8.09
CA THR A 20 18.77 9.45 8.78
C THR A 20 18.04 8.17 8.36
N GLN A 21 18.12 7.15 9.21
CA GLN A 21 17.30 5.94 9.05
C GLN A 21 15.85 6.40 9.02
N PRO A 22 15.05 6.02 8.01
CA PRO A 22 13.64 6.37 8.00
C PRO A 22 13.00 5.78 9.26
N ILE A 23 12.37 6.63 10.07
CA ILE A 23 11.60 6.19 11.24
C ILE A 23 10.53 5.24 10.69
N PRO A 24 10.44 4.00 11.17
CA PRO A 24 9.38 3.10 10.73
C PRO A 24 8.04 3.75 11.05
N VAL A 25 7.31 4.15 10.02
CA VAL A 25 5.95 4.71 10.17
C VAL A 25 5.08 3.55 10.65
N LYS A 26 4.47 3.69 11.83
CA LYS A 26 3.49 2.73 12.34
C LYS A 26 2.26 2.83 11.45
N GLY A 27 1.76 1.69 10.95
CA GLY A 27 0.50 1.64 10.21
C GLY A 27 -0.70 1.88 11.11
N GLU A 28 -1.81 2.29 10.52
CA GLU A 28 -3.06 2.58 11.21
C GLU A 28 -4.21 1.76 10.62
N MET A 29 -5.13 1.31 11.48
CA MET A 29 -6.37 0.69 11.03
C MET A 29 -7.29 1.77 10.47
N VAL A 30 -7.54 1.74 9.16
CA VAL A 30 -8.41 2.70 8.48
C VAL A 30 -9.79 2.09 8.30
N ASN A 31 -10.81 2.92 8.56
CA ASN A 31 -12.22 2.53 8.51
C ASN A 31 -12.65 2.26 7.05
N CYS A 32 -13.37 1.16 6.81
CA CYS A 32 -13.86 0.82 5.48
C CYS A 32 -15.04 1.68 5.01
N ALA A 33 -15.65 2.51 5.87
CA ALA A 33 -16.67 3.47 5.43
C ALA A 33 -16.13 4.55 4.47
N GLU A 34 -14.81 4.70 4.37
CA GLU A 34 -14.18 5.57 3.37
C GLU A 34 -14.20 4.98 1.96
N ILE A 35 -14.46 3.68 1.83
CA ILE A 35 -14.55 3.01 0.53
C ILE A 35 -15.85 3.46 -0.17
N LYS A 36 -15.72 4.00 -1.38
CA LYS A 36 -16.89 4.35 -2.19
C LYS A 36 -17.56 3.10 -2.73
N THR A 37 -18.85 2.97 -2.49
CA THR A 37 -19.63 1.79 -2.89
C THR A 37 -20.96 2.15 -3.54
N VAL A 38 -21.48 1.22 -4.32
CA VAL A 38 -22.86 1.21 -4.83
C VAL A 38 -23.59 -0.03 -4.29
N ALA A 39 -24.89 -0.09 -4.45
CA ALA A 39 -25.66 -1.27 -4.07
C ALA A 39 -25.15 -2.53 -4.82
N SER A 40 -24.98 -3.63 -4.10
CA SER A 40 -24.52 -4.91 -4.63
C SER A 40 -25.15 -6.06 -3.82
N GLU A 41 -25.40 -7.18 -4.49
CA GLU A 41 -25.85 -8.43 -3.86
C GLU A 41 -24.67 -9.35 -3.47
N GLY A 42 -23.44 -8.90 -3.72
CA GLY A 42 -22.22 -9.65 -3.37
C GLY A 42 -22.04 -9.83 -1.87
N ALA A 43 -21.42 -10.94 -1.48
CA ALA A 43 -21.06 -11.16 -0.08
C ALA A 43 -20.04 -10.10 0.38
N ALA A 44 -20.29 -9.51 1.56
CA ALA A 44 -19.37 -8.57 2.16
C ALA A 44 -18.21 -9.31 2.83
N LEU A 45 -17.00 -8.79 2.65
CA LEU A 45 -15.84 -9.15 3.45
C LEU A 45 -15.79 -8.28 4.71
N ASP A 46 -15.35 -8.84 5.82
CA ASP A 46 -15.16 -8.09 7.06
C ASP A 46 -14.12 -6.98 6.89
N CYS A 47 -14.35 -5.84 7.53
CA CYS A 47 -13.33 -4.81 7.63
C CYS A 47 -12.35 -5.10 8.75
N LEU A 48 -11.05 -4.91 8.50
CA LEU A 48 -10.01 -5.24 9.47
C LEU A 48 -10.07 -4.39 10.74
N ASP A 49 -10.59 -3.16 10.67
CA ASP A 49 -10.80 -2.28 11.84
C ASP A 49 -12.04 -2.65 12.68
N GLY A 50 -12.87 -3.58 12.20
CA GLY A 50 -14.11 -4.01 12.84
C GLY A 50 -15.33 -3.18 12.46
N SER A 51 -15.21 -2.22 11.55
CA SER A 51 -16.35 -1.50 10.97
C SER A 51 -17.15 -2.39 10.00
N GLN A 52 -18.23 -1.84 9.44
CA GLN A 52 -19.08 -2.58 8.51
C GLN A 52 -18.28 -3.11 7.33
N GLY A 53 -18.46 -4.38 7.02
CA GLY A 53 -17.86 -5.05 5.88
C GLY A 53 -18.34 -4.52 4.53
N VAL A 54 -17.57 -4.79 3.48
CA VAL A 54 -17.81 -4.27 2.12
C VAL A 54 -17.78 -5.41 1.11
N ALA A 55 -18.79 -5.47 0.24
CA ALA A 55 -18.80 -6.37 -0.90
C ALA A 55 -17.82 -5.86 -1.97
N VAL A 56 -16.91 -6.72 -2.43
CA VAL A 56 -15.90 -6.32 -3.42
C VAL A 56 -16.55 -5.80 -4.70
N ASP A 57 -17.69 -6.39 -5.10
CA ASP A 57 -18.43 -5.99 -6.30
C ASP A 57 -19.17 -4.65 -6.15
N SER A 58 -19.29 -4.12 -4.94
CA SER A 58 -19.89 -2.79 -4.71
C SER A 58 -18.88 -1.65 -4.89
N ILE A 59 -17.58 -1.94 -4.90
CA ILE A 59 -16.54 -0.91 -4.90
C ILE A 59 -16.52 -0.17 -6.22
N VAL A 60 -16.57 1.17 -6.15
CA VAL A 60 -16.43 2.06 -7.29
C VAL A 60 -15.23 2.97 -7.11
N GLY A 61 -14.61 3.34 -8.23
CA GLY A 61 -13.39 4.12 -8.24
C GLY A 61 -13.56 5.63 -8.52
N PRO A 62 -12.49 6.29 -8.94
CA PRO A 62 -11.19 5.66 -9.19
C PRO A 62 -10.57 5.07 -7.92
N ALA A 63 -10.13 3.82 -7.98
CA ALA A 63 -9.52 3.13 -6.85
C ALA A 63 -8.56 2.02 -7.30
N LEU A 64 -7.63 1.65 -6.42
CA LEU A 64 -6.79 0.47 -6.55
C LEU A 64 -7.25 -0.58 -5.53
N ILE A 65 -7.50 -1.81 -5.96
CA ILE A 65 -7.70 -2.95 -5.06
C ILE A 65 -6.44 -3.79 -5.11
N ASN A 66 -5.68 -3.78 -4.03
CA ASN A 66 -4.46 -4.58 -3.87
C ASN A 66 -4.75 -5.84 -3.05
N VAL A 67 -4.60 -7.00 -3.67
CA VAL A 67 -4.84 -8.31 -3.05
C VAL A 67 -3.50 -8.91 -2.62
N TRP A 68 -3.39 -9.26 -1.35
CA TRP A 68 -2.13 -9.63 -0.74
C TRP A 68 -2.33 -10.60 0.44
N GLY A 69 -1.22 -11.12 1.00
CA GLY A 69 -1.23 -11.92 2.22
C GLY A 69 0.02 -11.70 3.07
N THR A 70 -0.08 -11.88 4.38
CA THR A 70 1.08 -11.76 5.29
C THR A 70 2.17 -12.78 4.97
N TRP A 71 1.78 -13.94 4.47
CA TRP A 71 2.65 -15.03 4.03
C TRP A 71 3.33 -14.79 2.69
N CYS A 72 2.87 -13.81 1.90
CA CYS A 72 3.33 -13.54 0.54
C CYS A 72 4.59 -12.67 0.54
N ALA A 73 5.75 -13.24 0.26
CA ALA A 73 7.02 -12.51 0.23
C ALA A 73 7.07 -11.37 -0.81
N PRO A 74 6.62 -11.56 -2.09
CA PRO A 74 6.60 -10.46 -3.05
C PRO A 74 5.58 -9.36 -2.66
N CYS A 75 4.47 -9.70 -1.98
CA CYS A 75 3.54 -8.69 -1.49
C CYS A 75 4.22 -7.75 -0.49
N ARG A 76 5.02 -8.30 0.45
CA ARG A 76 5.76 -7.47 1.42
C ARG A 76 6.76 -6.52 0.77
N GLN A 77 7.28 -6.85 -0.40
CA GLN A 77 8.22 -5.99 -1.13
C GLN A 77 7.53 -4.76 -1.74
N GLU A 78 6.26 -4.84 -2.12
CA GLU A 78 5.54 -3.71 -2.72
C GLU A 78 4.90 -2.76 -1.70
N LEU A 79 4.62 -3.22 -0.46
CA LEU A 79 3.91 -2.42 0.56
C LEU A 79 4.54 -1.04 0.83
N PRO A 80 5.88 -0.89 0.93
CA PRO A 80 6.50 0.42 1.09
C PRO A 80 6.19 1.37 -0.07
N HIS A 81 6.05 0.86 -1.28
CA HIS A 81 5.71 1.67 -2.46
C HIS A 81 4.27 2.18 -2.38
N PHE A 82 3.33 1.34 -1.93
CA PHE A 82 1.96 1.78 -1.66
C PHE A 82 1.89 2.80 -0.52
N ALA A 83 2.61 2.59 0.58
CA ALA A 83 2.66 3.54 1.67
C ALA A 83 3.16 4.92 1.22
N HIS A 84 4.23 4.97 0.43
CA HIS A 84 4.74 6.21 -0.15
C HIS A 84 3.77 6.83 -1.17
N TYR A 85 3.09 6.02 -1.98
CA TYR A 85 2.10 6.49 -2.94
C TYR A 85 0.92 7.17 -2.25
N ILE A 86 0.36 6.53 -1.22
CA ILE A 86 -0.80 7.04 -0.46
C ILE A 86 -0.47 8.32 0.29
N ALA A 87 0.77 8.46 0.78
CA ALA A 87 1.22 9.68 1.47
C ALA A 87 1.27 10.92 0.55
N LYS A 88 1.20 10.72 -0.77
CA LYS A 88 1.17 11.84 -1.73
C LYS A 88 -0.23 12.45 -1.82
N GLN A 89 -0.28 13.76 -1.83
CA GLN A 89 -1.54 14.50 -2.01
C GLN A 89 -2.17 14.19 -3.38
N GLY A 90 -3.46 13.85 -3.38
CA GLY A 90 -4.20 13.57 -4.61
C GLY A 90 -4.02 12.14 -5.14
N SER A 91 -3.42 11.24 -4.37
CA SER A 91 -3.35 9.82 -4.73
C SER A 91 -4.74 9.20 -4.89
N VAL A 92 -4.85 8.26 -5.83
CA VAL A 92 -6.07 7.43 -5.96
C VAL A 92 -6.17 6.52 -4.73
N PRO A 93 -7.36 6.38 -4.10
CA PRO A 93 -7.54 5.50 -2.95
C PRO A 93 -7.06 4.08 -3.21
N VAL A 94 -6.40 3.49 -2.21
CA VAL A 94 -6.00 2.08 -2.21
C VAL A 94 -6.85 1.33 -1.20
N ILE A 95 -7.34 0.15 -1.58
CA ILE A 95 -8.08 -0.78 -0.74
C ILE A 95 -7.29 -2.08 -0.73
N GLY A 96 -6.92 -2.55 0.45
CA GLY A 96 -6.28 -3.84 0.60
C GLY A 96 -7.30 -4.97 0.73
N ILE A 97 -6.99 -6.16 0.21
CA ILE A 97 -7.70 -7.39 0.56
C ILE A 97 -6.66 -8.39 1.05
N ALA A 98 -6.72 -8.70 2.34
CA ALA A 98 -5.89 -9.72 2.96
C ALA A 98 -6.54 -11.09 2.77
N VAL A 99 -5.94 -11.95 1.96
CA VAL A 99 -6.52 -13.25 1.57
C VAL A 99 -5.83 -14.43 2.24
N GLU A 100 -6.61 -15.49 2.51
CA GLU A 100 -6.11 -16.77 3.05
C GLU A 100 -5.33 -16.58 4.36
N GLU A 101 -5.86 -15.76 5.22
CA GLU A 101 -5.27 -15.42 6.51
C GLU A 101 -5.98 -16.18 7.65
N LYS A 102 -5.22 -16.91 8.42
CA LYS A 102 -5.78 -17.76 9.50
C LYS A 102 -6.32 -16.98 10.70
N ASN A 103 -5.85 -15.75 10.90
CA ASN A 103 -6.17 -14.98 12.10
C ASN A 103 -6.12 -13.47 11.79
N MET A 104 -7.24 -12.78 12.05
CA MET A 104 -7.37 -11.34 11.82
C MET A 104 -6.39 -10.52 12.67
N ASP A 105 -6.08 -10.93 13.90
CA ASP A 105 -5.15 -10.20 14.77
C ASP A 105 -3.71 -10.26 14.26
N VAL A 106 -3.34 -11.36 13.59
CA VAL A 106 -2.03 -11.46 12.91
C VAL A 106 -1.97 -10.43 11.78
N VAL A 107 -3.05 -10.29 11.01
CA VAL A 107 -3.13 -9.30 9.93
C VAL A 107 -3.09 -7.87 10.49
N ARG A 108 -3.83 -7.57 11.57
CA ARG A 108 -3.79 -6.27 12.26
C ARG A 108 -2.38 -5.91 12.70
N LYS A 109 -1.71 -6.86 13.36
CA LYS A 109 -0.33 -6.66 13.80
C LYS A 109 0.63 -6.43 12.63
N PHE A 110 0.43 -7.15 11.54
CA PHE A 110 1.20 -6.98 10.32
C PHE A 110 1.02 -5.57 9.74
N VAL A 111 -0.23 -5.09 9.60
CA VAL A 111 -0.58 -3.74 9.12
C VAL A 111 0.13 -2.67 9.94
N GLU A 112 0.03 -2.74 11.28
CA GLU A 112 0.72 -1.81 12.19
C GLU A 112 2.23 -1.77 11.99
N THR A 113 2.86 -2.93 11.80
CA THR A 113 4.32 -3.03 11.74
C THR A 113 4.91 -2.75 10.37
N HIS A 114 4.07 -2.74 9.31
CA HIS A 114 4.50 -2.49 7.94
C HIS A 114 4.05 -1.14 7.37
N GLY A 115 3.58 -0.23 8.23
CA GLY A 115 3.25 1.14 7.84
C GLY A 115 2.04 1.25 6.91
N MET A 116 1.13 0.28 6.95
CA MET A 116 -0.07 0.28 6.12
C MET A 116 -1.13 1.18 6.75
N SER A 117 -1.63 2.17 6.00
CA SER A 117 -2.63 3.16 6.46
C SER A 117 -3.68 3.39 5.38
N TRP A 118 -4.38 2.32 5.02
CA TRP A 118 -5.50 2.31 4.08
C TRP A 118 -6.51 1.23 4.46
N PRO A 119 -7.78 1.34 4.03
CA PRO A 119 -8.82 0.36 4.35
C PRO A 119 -8.43 -1.04 3.90
N ILE A 120 -8.64 -2.05 4.76
CA ILE A 120 -8.31 -3.44 4.46
C ILE A 120 -9.51 -4.33 4.76
N LEU A 121 -9.91 -5.08 3.75
CA LEU A 121 -10.91 -6.13 3.84
C LEU A 121 -10.22 -7.47 4.14
N TYR A 122 -10.88 -8.30 4.91
CA TYR A 122 -10.37 -9.58 5.38
C TYR A 122 -11.12 -10.73 4.72
N ASP A 123 -10.40 -11.52 3.94
CA ASP A 123 -10.90 -12.71 3.22
C ASP A 123 -10.19 -13.96 3.77
N ALA A 124 -10.70 -14.45 4.91
CA ALA A 124 -10.06 -15.50 5.70
C ALA A 124 -9.80 -16.79 4.92
N ASP A 125 -10.76 -17.19 4.12
CA ASP A 125 -10.78 -18.47 3.41
C ASP A 125 -10.41 -18.35 1.92
N GLY A 126 -10.15 -17.13 1.44
CA GLY A 126 -9.85 -16.87 0.04
C GLY A 126 -11.07 -17.01 -0.87
N SER A 127 -12.28 -16.74 -0.35
CA SER A 127 -13.54 -16.82 -1.09
C SER A 127 -13.55 -15.96 -2.36
N THR A 128 -12.79 -14.88 -2.36
CA THR A 128 -12.63 -13.97 -3.51
C THR A 128 -11.58 -14.44 -4.53
N ARG A 129 -10.83 -15.50 -4.26
CA ARG A 129 -9.74 -15.99 -5.11
C ARG A 129 -10.15 -16.17 -6.58
N GLY A 130 -11.33 -16.70 -6.83
CA GLY A 130 -11.86 -16.87 -8.19
C GLY A 130 -12.00 -15.56 -8.97
N LYS A 131 -12.24 -14.43 -8.29
CA LYS A 131 -12.36 -13.10 -8.90
C LYS A 131 -11.00 -12.52 -9.26
N PHE A 132 -10.02 -12.66 -8.36
CA PHE A 132 -8.70 -12.02 -8.49
C PHE A 132 -7.72 -12.82 -9.35
N GLY A 133 -8.01 -14.07 -9.63
CA GLY A 133 -7.13 -14.96 -10.40
C GLY A 133 -6.20 -15.78 -9.50
N MET A 134 -5.25 -16.45 -10.12
CA MET A 134 -4.35 -17.38 -9.44
C MET A 134 -3.10 -16.66 -8.90
N GLY A 135 -3.10 -16.34 -7.62
CA GLY A 135 -1.92 -15.85 -6.91
C GLY A 135 -1.95 -14.37 -6.54
N VAL A 136 -1.07 -14.04 -5.59
CA VAL A 136 -0.86 -12.69 -5.05
C VAL A 136 0.62 -12.30 -5.21
N PRO A 137 0.97 -11.00 -5.30
CA PRO A 137 0.02 -9.89 -5.31
C PRO A 137 -0.65 -9.70 -6.67
N VAL A 138 -1.85 -9.18 -6.64
CA VAL A 138 -2.54 -8.64 -7.82
C VAL A 138 -3.20 -7.32 -7.46
N THR A 139 -3.07 -6.32 -8.34
CA THR A 139 -3.72 -5.03 -8.15
C THR A 139 -4.70 -4.75 -9.27
N TRP A 140 -5.95 -4.50 -8.92
CA TRP A 140 -7.00 -4.09 -9.83
C TRP A 140 -7.16 -2.58 -9.85
N PHE A 141 -7.36 -2.05 -11.04
CA PHE A 141 -7.63 -0.64 -11.29
C PHE A 141 -9.11 -0.50 -11.59
N ILE A 142 -9.83 0.17 -10.68
CA ILE A 142 -11.29 0.35 -10.74
C ILE A 142 -11.59 1.76 -11.18
N ASP A 143 -12.35 1.91 -12.26
CA ASP A 143 -12.81 3.22 -12.72
C ASP A 143 -14.02 3.74 -11.92
N ALA A 144 -14.45 4.98 -12.22
CA ALA A 144 -15.57 5.63 -11.53
C ALA A 144 -16.91 4.87 -11.66
N SER A 145 -17.04 3.97 -12.61
CA SER A 145 -18.24 3.14 -12.80
C SER A 145 -18.19 1.81 -12.03
N GLY A 146 -17.07 1.50 -11.38
CA GLY A 146 -16.83 0.21 -10.72
C GLY A 146 -16.25 -0.87 -11.64
N LYS A 147 -15.93 -0.52 -12.89
CA LYS A 147 -15.35 -1.47 -13.83
C LYS A 147 -13.85 -1.66 -13.58
N VAL A 148 -13.40 -2.92 -13.62
CA VAL A 148 -11.97 -3.25 -13.65
C VAL A 148 -11.41 -2.93 -15.03
N VAL A 149 -10.61 -1.89 -15.15
CA VAL A 149 -10.02 -1.42 -16.42
C VAL A 149 -8.63 -2.00 -16.66
N TYR A 150 -7.94 -2.42 -15.60
CA TYR A 150 -6.63 -3.07 -15.71
C TYR A 150 -6.36 -3.96 -14.49
N LYS A 151 -5.57 -5.01 -14.69
CA LYS A 151 -5.07 -5.91 -13.63
C LYS A 151 -3.56 -6.03 -13.76
N LYS A 152 -2.84 -5.65 -12.70
CA LYS A 152 -1.41 -5.87 -12.59
C LYS A 152 -1.16 -7.14 -11.79
N TYR A 153 -0.55 -8.12 -12.41
CA TYR A 153 -0.08 -9.33 -11.72
C TYR A 153 1.37 -9.17 -11.29
N GLY A 154 1.68 -9.63 -10.08
CA GLY A 154 2.99 -9.47 -9.46
C GLY A 154 3.20 -8.09 -8.83
N PRO A 155 4.29 -7.92 -8.04
CA PRO A 155 4.51 -6.73 -7.24
C PRO A 155 4.87 -5.51 -8.08
N PHE A 156 4.48 -4.32 -7.60
CA PHE A 156 5.06 -3.07 -8.04
C PHE A 156 6.49 -2.94 -7.50
N LYS A 157 7.38 -2.40 -8.33
CA LYS A 157 8.81 -2.27 -8.01
C LYS A 157 9.19 -0.86 -7.57
N SER A 158 8.31 0.12 -7.77
CA SER A 158 8.53 1.50 -7.34
C SER A 158 7.21 2.29 -7.25
N VAL A 159 7.26 3.43 -6.58
CA VAL A 159 6.14 4.39 -6.51
C VAL A 159 5.80 4.92 -7.89
N GLU A 160 6.81 5.22 -8.69
CA GLU A 160 6.67 5.73 -10.06
C GLU A 160 5.91 4.73 -10.96
N GLU A 161 6.13 3.42 -10.77
CA GLU A 161 5.39 2.39 -11.52
C GLU A 161 3.90 2.41 -11.16
N ILE A 162 3.54 2.66 -9.88
CA ILE A 162 2.15 2.84 -9.45
C ILE A 162 1.56 4.09 -10.12
N GLU A 163 2.24 5.22 -10.02
CA GLU A 163 1.79 6.52 -10.57
C GLU A 163 1.56 6.47 -12.09
N LEU A 164 2.53 5.92 -12.82
CA LEU A 164 2.40 5.76 -14.27
C LEU A 164 1.24 4.85 -14.66
N SER A 165 1.00 3.79 -13.88
CA SER A 165 -0.13 2.89 -14.10
C SER A 165 -1.45 3.58 -13.80
N VAL A 166 -1.55 4.35 -12.70
CA VAL A 166 -2.75 5.14 -12.35
C VAL A 166 -3.05 6.17 -13.43
N MET A 167 -2.05 6.93 -13.86
CA MET A 167 -2.21 7.90 -14.95
C MET A 167 -2.71 7.24 -16.24
N LYS A 168 -2.11 6.10 -16.60
CA LYS A 168 -2.43 5.38 -17.84
C LYS A 168 -3.82 4.78 -17.86
N TYR A 169 -4.25 4.17 -16.75
CA TYR A 169 -5.48 3.37 -16.74
C TYR A 169 -6.67 4.06 -16.08
N LEU A 170 -6.44 5.01 -15.18
CA LEU A 170 -7.50 5.75 -14.48
C LEU A 170 -7.55 7.23 -14.86
N GLY A 171 -6.60 7.74 -15.64
CA GLY A 171 -6.53 9.15 -16.02
C GLY A 171 -6.33 10.11 -14.85
N ALA A 172 -5.96 9.59 -13.68
CA ALA A 172 -5.69 10.38 -12.47
C ALA A 172 -4.19 10.72 -12.38
N LYS A 173 -3.89 11.86 -11.73
CA LYS A 173 -2.50 12.30 -11.47
C LYS A 173 -2.05 11.81 -10.11
#